data_fc29c36e45e60e28fdc04ad05cc9fd78
#
_entry.id   fc29c36e45e60e28fdc04ad05cc9fd78
#
_cell.length_a   1.000
_cell.length_b   1.000
_cell.length_c   1.000
_cell.angle_alpha   90.00
_cell.angle_beta   90.00
_cell.angle_gamma   90.00
#
_symmetry.space_group_name_H-M   'P 1'
#
loop_
_entity.id
_entity.type
_entity.pdbx_description
1 polymer ?
#
loop_
_entity_poly.entity_id
_entity_poly.type
_entity_poly.pdbx_seq_one_letter_code
_entity_poly.pdbx_strand_id
1 'polypeptide(L)'
;MAAVRAIAALAREEPSDVAARAYSGETPIFGPEFLIPSPFDPRLILRIAPAVAKAACDTGVATRPITDFAAYIDKLNRFVFRSGLVMKPVFSSAKASSAKRVIYADGEDERVLRAAQVVLEEGIAEPILIGRPHVIEVRLKRYGLRIKPGVDFGLINPEDDPRYRHYVDLLIEHAGRRGVTTEAARTMVRTDNTVIAALALKRGDADAMVCGLEGRFERHLRNVTLIIGPRAGIKDHDLSTLSMLISQRGIIFLTDTHVSVDPTAEEIAEMTVLAAEEIQRFGIEPKAALLSHSDFGSRDSPSALKMRQAAAILARIAPDLECDGEMHADTALSEHLRQRVYPHSRLKGEANLLVFPNLDSANITLTALRTMTDALHVGPILLGTDMPAHILTPSVTSRGVVNMTALAVVEAAHKAQAVVNLG
;
A
#
# COMPACT_ATOMS: atom_id res chain seq x y z
N MET A 1 -31.09 4.38 0.89
CA MET A 1 -31.87 4.53 -0.36
C MET A 1 -31.25 5.54 -1.33
N ALA A 2 -30.71 6.70 -0.88
CA ALA A 2 -30.04 7.69 -1.76
C ALA A 2 -28.86 7.08 -2.55
N ALA A 3 -27.97 6.32 -1.87
CA ALA A 3 -26.86 5.62 -2.53
C ALA A 3 -27.33 4.65 -3.61
N VAL A 4 -28.35 3.82 -3.33
CA VAL A 4 -28.90 2.84 -4.28
C VAL A 4 -29.43 3.53 -5.54
N ARG A 5 -30.16 4.62 -5.38
CA ARG A 5 -30.66 5.40 -6.51
C ARG A 5 -29.54 6.04 -7.32
N ALA A 6 -28.51 6.56 -6.66
CA ALA A 6 -27.36 7.17 -7.32
C ALA A 6 -26.56 6.13 -8.13
N ILE A 7 -26.35 4.93 -7.58
CA ILE A 7 -25.69 3.81 -8.27
C ILE A 7 -26.50 3.36 -9.49
N ALA A 8 -27.82 3.18 -9.32
CA ALA A 8 -28.71 2.77 -10.41
C ALA A 8 -28.81 3.82 -11.52
N ALA A 9 -28.76 5.12 -11.16
CA ALA A 9 -28.71 6.21 -12.14
C ALA A 9 -27.39 6.20 -12.90
N LEU A 10 -26.26 6.08 -12.18
CA LEU A 10 -24.92 6.06 -12.79
C LEU A 10 -24.72 4.86 -13.74
N ALA A 11 -25.24 3.68 -13.40
CA ALA A 11 -25.15 2.50 -14.25
C ALA A 11 -25.82 2.69 -15.63
N ARG A 12 -26.79 3.61 -15.72
CA ARG A 12 -27.52 3.95 -16.95
C ARG A 12 -26.93 5.11 -17.73
N GLU A 13 -25.99 5.85 -17.15
CA GLU A 13 -25.29 6.94 -17.83
C GLU A 13 -24.22 6.36 -18.77
N GLU A 14 -24.13 6.87 -19.99
CA GLU A 14 -23.03 6.54 -20.89
C GLU A 14 -21.68 6.92 -20.22
N PRO A 15 -20.70 6.01 -20.18
CA PRO A 15 -19.40 6.31 -19.63
C PRO A 15 -18.69 7.35 -20.50
N SER A 16 -18.15 8.39 -19.87
CA SER A 16 -17.23 9.33 -20.53
C SER A 16 -15.93 8.60 -20.90
N ASP A 17 -15.15 9.18 -21.84
CA ASP A 17 -13.83 8.63 -22.24
C ASP A 17 -12.89 8.34 -21.05
N VAL A 18 -12.98 9.14 -19.98
CA VAL A 18 -12.23 8.94 -18.74
C VAL A 18 -12.76 7.74 -17.97
N ALA A 19 -14.07 7.51 -17.95
CA ALA A 19 -14.68 6.35 -17.32
C ALA A 19 -14.48 5.09 -18.17
N ALA A 20 -14.57 5.16 -19.49
CA ALA A 20 -14.31 4.04 -20.41
C ALA A 20 -12.91 3.46 -20.24
N ARG A 21 -11.95 4.30 -19.88
CA ARG A 21 -10.59 3.85 -19.54
C ARG A 21 -10.51 3.02 -18.23
N ALA A 22 -11.44 3.19 -17.30
CA ALA A 22 -11.54 2.35 -16.10
C ALA A 22 -12.08 0.93 -16.41
N TYR A 23 -12.62 0.74 -17.61
CA TYR A 23 -13.17 -0.52 -18.12
C TYR A 23 -12.29 -1.16 -19.21
N SER A 24 -11.00 -0.95 -19.18
CA SER A 24 -10.02 -1.57 -20.11
C SER A 24 -10.28 -1.26 -21.59
N GLY A 25 -10.94 -0.14 -21.88
CA GLY A 25 -11.26 0.29 -23.27
C GLY A 25 -12.58 -0.24 -23.81
N GLU A 26 -13.28 -1.11 -23.12
CA GLU A 26 -14.64 -1.51 -23.44
C GLU A 26 -15.64 -0.52 -22.84
N THR A 27 -16.66 -0.14 -23.59
CA THR A 27 -17.74 0.72 -23.09
C THR A 27 -18.85 -0.16 -22.56
N PRO A 28 -18.96 -0.34 -21.22
CA PRO A 28 -20.00 -1.19 -20.68
C PRO A 28 -21.38 -0.55 -20.91
N ILE A 29 -22.28 -1.31 -21.50
CA ILE A 29 -23.67 -0.91 -21.72
C ILE A 29 -24.53 -1.50 -20.60
N PHE A 30 -25.41 -0.68 -20.01
CA PHE A 30 -26.34 -1.16 -18.99
C PHE A 30 -27.16 -2.35 -19.51
N GLY A 31 -27.08 -3.48 -18.81
CA GLY A 31 -27.74 -4.72 -19.23
C GLY A 31 -27.54 -5.83 -18.19
N PRO A 32 -27.95 -7.07 -18.47
CA PRO A 32 -27.82 -8.21 -17.56
C PRO A 32 -26.38 -8.44 -17.06
N GLU A 33 -25.39 -8.15 -17.89
CA GLU A 33 -23.96 -8.31 -17.58
C GLU A 33 -23.38 -7.09 -16.87
N PHE A 34 -24.06 -5.93 -16.92
CA PHE A 34 -23.60 -4.68 -16.34
C PHE A 34 -24.72 -3.93 -15.63
N LEU A 35 -25.06 -4.36 -14.42
CA LEU A 35 -26.11 -3.77 -13.58
C LEU A 35 -25.59 -2.69 -12.62
N ILE A 36 -24.30 -2.76 -12.26
CA ILE A 36 -23.67 -1.90 -11.27
C ILE A 36 -22.33 -1.42 -11.85
N PRO A 37 -22.00 -0.12 -11.74
CA PRO A 37 -20.71 0.42 -12.17
C PRO A 37 -19.56 -0.28 -11.48
N SER A 38 -18.40 -0.39 -12.16
CA SER A 38 -17.17 -0.90 -11.57
C SER A 38 -16.80 -0.14 -10.30
N PRO A 39 -16.30 -0.80 -9.24
CA PRO A 39 -15.82 -0.12 -8.03
C PRO A 39 -14.74 0.94 -8.28
N PHE A 40 -14.06 0.87 -9.41
CA PHE A 40 -13.02 1.81 -9.84
C PHE A 40 -13.54 2.94 -10.74
N ASP A 41 -14.83 2.97 -11.03
CA ASP A 41 -15.43 4.06 -11.81
C ASP A 41 -15.29 5.38 -11.02
N PRO A 42 -14.51 6.36 -11.52
CA PRO A 42 -14.25 7.61 -10.80
C PRO A 42 -15.53 8.43 -10.57
N ARG A 43 -16.58 8.18 -11.35
CA ARG A 43 -17.87 8.86 -11.21
C ARG A 43 -18.63 8.45 -9.95
N LEU A 44 -18.33 7.26 -9.35
CA LEU A 44 -19.02 6.78 -8.16
C LEU A 44 -18.94 7.78 -7.00
N ILE A 45 -17.75 8.26 -6.68
CA ILE A 45 -17.58 9.22 -5.58
C ILE A 45 -18.26 10.56 -5.89
N LEU A 46 -18.27 10.96 -7.18
CA LEU A 46 -18.87 12.22 -7.63
C LEU A 46 -20.41 12.19 -7.62
N ARG A 47 -21.01 11.01 -7.69
CA ARG A 47 -22.48 10.84 -7.73
C ARG A 47 -23.03 10.34 -6.41
N ILE A 48 -22.40 9.36 -5.78
CA ILE A 48 -22.93 8.73 -4.57
C ILE A 48 -22.69 9.61 -3.35
N ALA A 49 -21.47 10.15 -3.17
CA ALA A 49 -21.16 10.92 -1.98
C ALA A 49 -22.04 12.18 -1.86
N PRO A 50 -22.24 13.00 -2.92
CA PRO A 50 -23.15 14.13 -2.85
C PRO A 50 -24.62 13.72 -2.62
N ALA A 51 -25.09 12.63 -3.24
CA ALA A 51 -26.46 12.16 -3.07
C ALA A 51 -26.74 11.71 -1.63
N VAL A 52 -25.79 11.02 -1.00
CA VAL A 52 -25.90 10.57 0.39
C VAL A 52 -25.78 11.75 1.34
N ALA A 53 -24.82 12.66 1.11
CA ALA A 53 -24.65 13.86 1.92
C ALA A 53 -25.89 14.75 1.87
N LYS A 54 -26.49 14.95 0.69
CA LYS A 54 -27.72 15.70 0.53
C LYS A 54 -28.88 15.06 1.28
N ALA A 55 -29.06 13.76 1.15
CA ALA A 55 -30.09 13.03 1.89
C ALA A 55 -29.90 13.15 3.41
N ALA A 56 -28.66 13.12 3.91
CA ALA A 56 -28.36 13.32 5.32
C ALA A 56 -28.68 14.74 5.81
N CYS A 57 -28.39 15.75 4.98
CA CYS A 57 -28.79 17.15 5.29
C CYS A 57 -30.31 17.32 5.27
N ASP A 58 -31.00 16.80 4.24
CA ASP A 58 -32.44 16.93 4.06
C ASP A 58 -33.23 16.22 5.18
N THR A 59 -32.68 15.13 5.74
CA THR A 59 -33.30 14.37 6.84
C THR A 59 -32.90 14.87 8.24
N GLY A 60 -32.01 15.85 8.35
CA GLY A 60 -31.56 16.42 9.61
C GLY A 60 -30.60 15.54 10.42
N VAL A 61 -30.12 14.42 9.86
CA VAL A 61 -29.15 13.52 10.55
C VAL A 61 -27.69 13.97 10.38
N ALA A 62 -27.43 14.93 9.51
CA ALA A 62 -26.08 15.46 9.30
C ALA A 62 -25.64 16.32 10.49
N THR A 63 -24.60 15.92 11.20
CA THR A 63 -24.00 16.70 12.30
C THR A 63 -23.21 17.90 11.79
N ARG A 64 -22.80 17.90 10.52
CA ARG A 64 -22.11 19.00 9.82
C ARG A 64 -22.74 19.17 8.44
N PRO A 65 -23.87 19.89 8.32
CA PRO A 65 -24.55 20.09 7.06
C PRO A 65 -23.65 20.79 6.02
N ILE A 66 -23.74 20.34 4.78
CA ILE A 66 -23.03 20.97 3.66
C ILE A 66 -23.92 22.10 3.13
N THR A 67 -23.41 23.33 3.16
CA THR A 67 -24.14 24.53 2.72
C THR A 67 -23.92 24.82 1.24
N ASP A 68 -22.76 24.44 0.69
CA ASP A 68 -22.39 24.61 -0.73
C ASP A 68 -22.05 23.26 -1.36
N PHE A 69 -23.05 22.64 -2.01
CA PHE A 69 -22.86 21.37 -2.71
C PHE A 69 -22.05 21.50 -3.99
N ALA A 70 -22.02 22.68 -4.63
CA ALA A 70 -21.19 22.90 -5.84
C ALA A 70 -19.72 22.87 -5.45
N ALA A 71 -19.32 23.62 -4.43
CA ALA A 71 -17.95 23.57 -3.91
C ALA A 71 -17.55 22.18 -3.40
N TYR A 72 -18.50 21.45 -2.80
CA TYR A 72 -18.26 20.06 -2.37
C TYR A 72 -18.00 19.13 -3.55
N ILE A 73 -18.78 19.20 -4.62
CA ILE A 73 -18.61 18.43 -5.85
C ILE A 73 -17.28 18.79 -6.53
N ASP A 74 -16.91 20.07 -6.57
CA ASP A 74 -15.64 20.52 -7.11
C ASP A 74 -14.44 19.99 -6.31
N LYS A 75 -14.59 19.91 -4.98
CA LYS A 75 -13.61 19.30 -4.10
C LYS A 75 -13.44 17.81 -4.41
N LEU A 76 -14.55 17.08 -4.59
CA LEU A 76 -14.53 15.66 -4.97
C LEU A 76 -13.93 15.43 -6.36
N ASN A 77 -14.27 16.29 -7.35
CA ASN A 77 -13.70 16.21 -8.67
C ASN A 77 -12.17 16.32 -8.64
N ARG A 78 -11.64 17.32 -7.96
CA ARG A 78 -10.19 17.49 -7.80
C ARG A 78 -9.52 16.29 -7.13
N PHE A 79 -10.16 15.71 -6.14
CA PHE A 79 -9.68 14.52 -5.43
C PHE A 79 -9.65 13.27 -6.33
N VAL A 80 -10.74 13.02 -7.06
CA VAL A 80 -10.88 11.84 -7.93
C VAL A 80 -9.91 11.86 -9.09
N PHE A 81 -9.73 13.01 -9.72
CA PHE A 81 -8.78 13.12 -10.83
C PHE A 81 -7.34 12.82 -10.43
N ARG A 82 -6.93 13.17 -9.20
CA ARG A 82 -5.56 12.93 -8.73
C ARG A 82 -5.34 11.51 -8.24
N SER A 83 -6.24 10.95 -7.43
CA SER A 83 -6.10 9.58 -6.90
C SER A 83 -6.23 8.51 -7.99
N GLY A 84 -7.15 8.70 -8.94
CA GLY A 84 -7.32 7.79 -10.07
C GLY A 84 -6.12 7.77 -11.01
N LEU A 85 -5.46 8.91 -11.20
CA LEU A 85 -4.28 9.01 -12.07
C LEU A 85 -3.07 8.24 -11.55
N VAL A 86 -2.86 8.18 -10.24
CA VAL A 86 -1.69 7.52 -9.62
C VAL A 86 -1.84 6.01 -9.58
N MET A 87 -2.98 5.52 -9.12
CA MET A 87 -3.22 4.08 -9.01
C MET A 87 -3.58 3.43 -10.35
N LYS A 88 -4.02 4.19 -11.34
CA LYS A 88 -4.40 3.66 -12.65
C LYS A 88 -3.28 2.92 -13.38
N PRO A 89 -2.05 3.44 -13.50
CA PRO A 89 -0.94 2.69 -14.09
C PRO A 89 -0.69 1.37 -13.36
N VAL A 90 -0.77 1.38 -12.01
CA VAL A 90 -0.59 0.19 -11.18
C VAL A 90 -1.67 -0.86 -11.49
N PHE A 91 -2.96 -0.47 -11.52
CA PHE A 91 -4.05 -1.38 -11.88
C PHE A 91 -3.94 -1.89 -13.32
N SER A 92 -3.59 -1.01 -14.26
CA SER A 92 -3.41 -1.41 -15.66
C SER A 92 -2.25 -2.39 -15.82
N SER A 93 -1.14 -2.17 -15.12
CA SER A 93 0.01 -3.06 -15.12
C SER A 93 -0.30 -4.40 -14.44
N ALA A 94 -1.03 -4.38 -13.31
CA ALA A 94 -1.46 -5.60 -12.63
C ALA A 94 -2.36 -6.46 -13.53
N LYS A 95 -3.36 -5.86 -14.19
CA LYS A 95 -4.26 -6.56 -15.13
C LYS A 95 -3.56 -7.07 -16.38
N ALA A 96 -2.54 -6.36 -16.86
CA ALA A 96 -1.76 -6.77 -18.04
C ALA A 96 -0.74 -7.87 -17.73
N SER A 97 -0.42 -8.07 -16.46
CA SER A 97 0.48 -9.14 -16.01
C SER A 97 -0.22 -10.50 -16.11
N SER A 98 0.56 -11.57 -16.34
CA SER A 98 0.02 -12.92 -16.18
C SER A 98 -0.58 -13.06 -14.77
N ALA A 99 -1.69 -13.77 -14.64
CA ALA A 99 -2.38 -13.97 -13.36
C ALA A 99 -1.39 -14.33 -12.25
N LYS A 100 -1.34 -13.52 -11.20
CA LYS A 100 -0.49 -13.69 -10.02
C LYS A 100 -1.32 -14.14 -8.85
N ARG A 101 -0.80 -15.12 -8.12
CA ARG A 101 -1.43 -15.65 -6.91
C ARG A 101 -1.02 -14.77 -5.72
N VAL A 102 -2.00 -14.14 -5.09
CA VAL A 102 -1.77 -13.31 -3.90
C VAL A 102 -2.39 -13.98 -2.68
N ILE A 103 -1.56 -14.25 -1.67
CA ILE A 103 -2.00 -14.91 -0.43
C ILE A 103 -2.28 -13.88 0.66
N TYR A 104 -3.43 -14.04 1.34
CA TYR A 104 -3.87 -13.16 2.41
C TYR A 104 -3.88 -13.95 3.73
N ALA A 105 -3.05 -13.51 4.67
CA ALA A 105 -2.95 -14.12 5.99
C ALA A 105 -4.25 -13.96 6.81
N ASP A 106 -4.93 -12.83 6.65
CA ASP A 106 -6.15 -12.48 7.38
C ASP A 106 -7.41 -12.85 6.57
N GLY A 107 -7.45 -14.05 5.97
CA GLY A 107 -8.49 -14.47 5.01
C GLY A 107 -9.90 -14.57 5.59
N GLU A 108 -10.05 -14.57 6.92
CA GLU A 108 -11.35 -14.50 7.58
C GLU A 108 -11.86 -13.06 7.76
N ASP A 109 -11.02 -12.02 7.61
CA ASP A 109 -11.40 -10.62 7.81
C ASP A 109 -12.40 -10.15 6.73
N GLU A 110 -13.44 -9.41 7.14
CA GLU A 110 -14.45 -8.87 6.22
C GLU A 110 -13.83 -8.03 5.10
N ARG A 111 -12.82 -7.23 5.42
CA ARG A 111 -12.17 -6.33 4.46
C ARG A 111 -11.41 -7.12 3.40
N VAL A 112 -10.78 -8.23 3.79
CA VAL A 112 -10.09 -9.15 2.87
C VAL A 112 -11.11 -9.88 1.99
N LEU A 113 -12.20 -10.39 2.55
CA LEU A 113 -13.24 -11.09 1.78
C LEU A 113 -13.88 -10.17 0.73
N ARG A 114 -14.18 -8.91 1.10
CA ARG A 114 -14.67 -7.89 0.16
C ARG A 114 -13.62 -7.53 -0.90
N ALA A 115 -12.37 -7.38 -0.49
CA ALA A 115 -11.27 -7.10 -1.41
C ALA A 115 -11.03 -8.26 -2.38
N ALA A 116 -11.08 -9.50 -1.91
CA ALA A 116 -10.92 -10.70 -2.75
C ALA A 116 -11.97 -10.77 -3.86
N GLN A 117 -13.24 -10.45 -3.54
CA GLN A 117 -14.29 -10.37 -4.57
C GLN A 117 -13.96 -9.32 -5.63
N VAL A 118 -13.56 -8.11 -5.22
CA VAL A 118 -13.20 -7.03 -6.15
C VAL A 118 -11.97 -7.41 -6.98
N VAL A 119 -10.96 -8.02 -6.36
CA VAL A 119 -9.73 -8.47 -7.04
C VAL A 119 -10.03 -9.47 -8.14
N LEU A 120 -10.96 -10.40 -7.89
CA LEU A 120 -11.45 -11.38 -8.87
C LEU A 120 -12.27 -10.73 -9.98
N GLU A 121 -13.26 -9.93 -9.61
CA GLU A 121 -14.16 -9.25 -10.58
C GLU A 121 -13.38 -8.33 -11.53
N GLU A 122 -12.31 -7.69 -11.04
CA GLU A 122 -11.46 -6.80 -11.82
C GLU A 122 -10.28 -7.52 -12.52
N GLY A 123 -10.10 -8.82 -12.27
CA GLY A 123 -9.01 -9.58 -12.88
C GLY A 123 -7.61 -9.10 -12.46
N ILE A 124 -7.44 -8.70 -11.21
CA ILE A 124 -6.17 -8.16 -10.68
C ILE A 124 -5.21 -9.28 -10.27
N ALA A 125 -5.74 -10.31 -9.58
CA ALA A 125 -4.98 -11.43 -9.07
C ALA A 125 -5.86 -12.66 -8.83
N GLU A 126 -5.24 -13.81 -8.59
CA GLU A 126 -5.85 -15.03 -8.07
C GLU A 126 -5.67 -15.05 -6.53
N PRO A 127 -6.73 -14.80 -5.74
CA PRO A 127 -6.62 -14.78 -4.30
C PRO A 127 -6.42 -16.18 -3.72
N ILE A 128 -5.58 -16.26 -2.67
CA ILE A 128 -5.48 -17.43 -1.78
C ILE A 128 -5.74 -16.92 -0.37
N LEU A 129 -6.77 -17.42 0.30
CA LEU A 129 -7.14 -17.02 1.64
C LEU A 129 -6.68 -18.03 2.67
N ILE A 130 -6.06 -17.56 3.75
CA ILE A 130 -5.76 -18.41 4.92
C ILE A 130 -6.89 -18.25 5.93
N GLY A 131 -7.55 -19.32 6.27
CA GLY A 131 -8.62 -19.29 7.25
C GLY A 131 -9.41 -20.61 7.27
N ARG A 132 -10.26 -20.73 8.27
CA ARG A 132 -11.12 -21.90 8.46
C ARG A 132 -12.26 -21.89 7.44
N PRO A 133 -12.43 -22.95 6.65
CA PRO A 133 -13.43 -22.99 5.56
C PRO A 133 -14.83 -22.62 6.03
N HIS A 134 -15.27 -23.21 7.14
CA HIS A 134 -16.60 -22.95 7.71
C HIS A 134 -16.78 -21.47 8.10
N VAL A 135 -15.77 -20.84 8.71
CA VAL A 135 -15.85 -19.42 9.12
C VAL A 135 -15.96 -18.52 7.88
N ILE A 136 -15.14 -18.78 6.87
CA ILE A 136 -15.16 -18.04 5.60
C ILE A 136 -16.53 -18.15 4.94
N GLU A 137 -17.10 -19.38 4.81
CA GLU A 137 -18.41 -19.59 4.20
C GLU A 137 -19.53 -18.84 4.93
N VAL A 138 -19.54 -18.88 6.28
CA VAL A 138 -20.53 -18.15 7.09
C VAL A 138 -20.39 -16.64 6.88
N ARG A 139 -19.16 -16.12 6.85
CA ARG A 139 -18.88 -14.69 6.64
C ARG A 139 -19.26 -14.26 5.22
N LEU A 140 -18.93 -15.03 4.19
CA LEU A 140 -19.33 -14.75 2.81
C LEU A 140 -20.86 -14.59 2.68
N LYS A 141 -21.63 -15.52 3.27
CA LYS A 141 -23.10 -15.45 3.30
C LYS A 141 -23.57 -14.21 4.07
N ARG A 142 -23.00 -13.95 5.24
CA ARG A 142 -23.36 -12.80 6.08
C ARG A 142 -23.15 -11.46 5.38
N TYR A 143 -22.06 -11.34 4.61
CA TYR A 143 -21.71 -10.09 3.90
C TYR A 143 -22.30 -10.02 2.49
N GLY A 144 -23.05 -11.04 2.05
CA GLY A 144 -23.68 -11.08 0.73
C GLY A 144 -22.67 -11.19 -0.42
N LEU A 145 -21.51 -11.80 -0.17
CA LEU A 145 -20.47 -12.00 -1.17
C LEU A 145 -20.74 -13.25 -2.01
N ARG A 146 -20.38 -13.20 -3.29
CA ARG A 146 -20.74 -14.25 -4.27
C ARG A 146 -19.65 -15.26 -4.54
N ILE A 147 -18.42 -14.96 -4.14
CA ILE A 147 -17.23 -15.81 -4.35
C ILE A 147 -17.30 -17.09 -3.51
N LYS A 148 -16.74 -18.18 -4.06
CA LYS A 148 -16.82 -19.52 -3.46
C LYS A 148 -15.43 -20.11 -3.22
N PRO A 149 -15.16 -20.65 -1.99
CA PRO A 149 -13.90 -21.32 -1.69
C PRO A 149 -13.65 -22.50 -2.64
N GLY A 150 -12.40 -22.66 -3.11
CA GLY A 150 -11.98 -23.76 -3.98
C GLY A 150 -12.48 -23.69 -5.42
N VAL A 151 -13.33 -22.69 -5.76
CA VAL A 151 -13.81 -22.44 -7.12
C VAL A 151 -13.24 -21.13 -7.63
N ASP A 152 -13.52 -20.03 -6.92
CA ASP A 152 -13.11 -18.68 -7.33
C ASP A 152 -11.77 -18.28 -6.70
N PHE A 153 -11.43 -18.82 -5.55
CA PHE A 153 -10.17 -18.53 -4.86
C PHE A 153 -9.62 -19.77 -4.14
N GLY A 154 -8.28 -19.79 -3.98
CA GLY A 154 -7.57 -20.81 -3.22
C GLY A 154 -7.79 -20.66 -1.71
N LEU A 155 -7.77 -21.79 -0.98
CA LEU A 155 -7.95 -21.80 0.46
C LEU A 155 -6.84 -22.62 1.14
N ILE A 156 -6.26 -22.06 2.21
CA ILE A 156 -5.38 -22.76 3.13
C ILE A 156 -6.06 -22.82 4.49
N ASN A 157 -6.40 -24.02 4.94
CA ASN A 157 -6.95 -24.22 6.28
C ASN A 157 -5.81 -24.38 7.30
N PRO A 158 -5.59 -23.44 8.24
CA PRO A 158 -4.50 -23.53 9.20
C PRO A 158 -4.62 -24.74 10.15
N GLU A 159 -5.82 -25.31 10.31
CA GLU A 159 -6.06 -26.45 11.20
C GLU A 159 -5.81 -27.80 10.50
N ASP A 160 -6.01 -27.87 9.17
CA ASP A 160 -5.93 -29.12 8.42
C ASP A 160 -5.50 -28.86 6.96
N ASP A 161 -4.22 -28.56 6.76
CA ASP A 161 -3.65 -28.41 5.41
C ASP A 161 -2.64 -29.54 5.14
N PRO A 162 -2.74 -30.23 3.99
CA PRO A 162 -1.82 -31.33 3.65
C PRO A 162 -0.35 -30.89 3.54
N ARG A 163 -0.10 -29.60 3.32
CA ARG A 163 1.25 -29.01 3.22
C ARG A 163 1.88 -28.70 4.58
N TYR A 164 1.16 -28.88 5.69
CA TYR A 164 1.63 -28.54 7.04
C TYR A 164 3.03 -29.06 7.33
N ARG A 165 3.32 -30.33 7.04
CA ARG A 165 4.65 -30.92 7.28
C ARG A 165 5.74 -30.22 6.48
N HIS A 166 5.48 -29.96 5.22
CA HIS A 166 6.43 -29.24 4.35
C HIS A 166 6.69 -27.80 4.85
N TYR A 167 5.67 -27.10 5.34
CA TYR A 167 5.85 -25.77 5.95
C TYR A 167 6.71 -25.84 7.21
N VAL A 168 6.52 -26.85 8.06
CA VAL A 168 7.35 -27.04 9.25
C VAL A 168 8.81 -27.33 8.87
N ASP A 169 9.03 -28.23 7.92
CA ASP A 169 10.38 -28.60 7.48
C ASP A 169 11.10 -27.41 6.83
N LEU A 170 10.41 -26.65 5.98
CA LEU A 170 10.93 -25.44 5.36
C LEU A 170 11.27 -24.35 6.39
N LEU A 171 10.44 -24.18 7.42
CA LEU A 171 10.72 -23.23 8.49
C LEU A 171 11.97 -23.64 9.31
N ILE A 172 12.14 -24.93 9.59
CA ILE A 172 13.33 -25.43 10.28
C ILE A 172 14.58 -25.24 9.42
N GLU A 173 14.50 -25.50 8.13
CA GLU A 173 15.60 -25.31 7.18
C GLU A 173 16.08 -23.85 7.19
N HIS A 174 15.15 -22.89 7.10
CA HIS A 174 15.50 -21.46 7.02
C HIS A 174 15.82 -20.83 8.37
N ALA A 175 15.15 -21.21 9.43
CA ALA A 175 15.21 -20.52 10.70
C ALA A 175 15.79 -21.35 11.86
N GLY A 176 16.10 -22.62 11.65
CA GLY A 176 16.65 -23.50 12.70
C GLY A 176 17.96 -22.98 13.29
N ARG A 177 18.86 -22.47 12.46
CA ARG A 177 20.13 -21.83 12.93
C ARG A 177 19.93 -20.43 13.52
N ARG A 178 18.71 -19.89 13.43
CA ARG A 178 18.29 -18.63 14.05
C ARG A 178 17.47 -18.84 15.32
N GLY A 179 17.54 -20.06 15.91
CA GLY A 179 16.94 -20.43 17.17
C GLY A 179 15.52 -20.98 17.11
N VAL A 180 14.99 -21.29 15.95
CA VAL A 180 13.66 -21.92 15.80
C VAL A 180 13.80 -23.44 15.99
N THR A 181 13.32 -23.95 17.13
CA THR A 181 13.26 -25.41 17.37
C THR A 181 12.14 -26.07 16.58
N THR A 182 12.20 -27.40 16.41
CA THR A 182 11.14 -28.17 15.74
C THR A 182 9.77 -27.97 16.39
N GLU A 183 9.71 -27.90 17.71
CA GLU A 183 8.47 -27.69 18.45
C GLU A 183 7.93 -26.26 18.25
N ALA A 184 8.83 -25.24 18.30
CA ALA A 184 8.47 -23.87 17.97
C ALA A 184 7.96 -23.75 16.55
N ALA A 185 8.63 -24.37 15.56
CA ALA A 185 8.19 -24.37 14.16
C ALA A 185 6.78 -24.97 14.00
N ARG A 186 6.51 -26.11 14.64
CA ARG A 186 5.17 -26.72 14.64
C ARG A 186 4.09 -25.79 15.22
N THR A 187 4.41 -25.09 16.30
CA THR A 187 3.51 -24.14 16.93
C THR A 187 3.27 -22.94 16.03
N MET A 188 4.34 -22.34 15.50
CA MET A 188 4.25 -21.17 14.61
C MET A 188 3.38 -21.46 13.38
N VAL A 189 3.58 -22.60 12.70
CA VAL A 189 2.80 -22.96 11.50
C VAL A 189 1.34 -23.25 11.82
N ARG A 190 0.98 -23.59 13.07
CA ARG A 190 -0.42 -23.82 13.46
C ARG A 190 -1.15 -22.58 13.96
N THR A 191 -0.41 -21.60 14.52
CA THR A 191 -1.03 -20.49 15.25
C THR A 191 -0.81 -19.13 14.63
N ASP A 192 0.00 -19.04 13.57
CA ASP A 192 0.33 -17.76 12.95
C ASP A 192 0.15 -17.80 11.42
N ASN A 193 -0.94 -17.23 10.96
CA ASN A 193 -1.27 -17.19 9.53
C ASN A 193 -0.24 -16.42 8.70
N THR A 194 0.48 -15.45 9.28
CA THR A 194 1.58 -14.74 8.60
C THR A 194 2.73 -15.69 8.30
N VAL A 195 3.02 -16.60 9.23
CA VAL A 195 4.03 -17.65 9.01
C VAL A 195 3.62 -18.57 7.89
N ILE A 196 2.35 -19.01 7.86
CA ILE A 196 1.83 -19.86 6.77
C ILE A 196 1.92 -19.13 5.44
N ALA A 197 1.51 -17.84 5.37
CA ALA A 197 1.56 -17.04 4.16
C ALA A 197 3.00 -16.87 3.64
N ALA A 198 3.95 -16.56 4.53
CA ALA A 198 5.36 -16.40 4.17
C ALA A 198 5.99 -17.70 3.67
N LEU A 199 5.67 -18.84 4.30
CA LEU A 199 6.15 -20.16 3.86
C LEU A 199 5.52 -20.58 2.54
N ALA A 200 4.23 -20.32 2.32
CA ALA A 200 3.57 -20.57 1.04
C ALA A 200 4.19 -19.73 -0.09
N LEU A 201 4.49 -18.45 0.18
CA LEU A 201 5.21 -17.59 -0.76
C LEU A 201 6.62 -18.13 -1.04
N LYS A 202 7.38 -18.46 -0.02
CA LYS A 202 8.76 -19.00 -0.13
C LYS A 202 8.81 -20.32 -0.90
N ARG A 203 7.78 -21.14 -0.75
CA ARG A 203 7.63 -22.41 -1.47
C ARG A 203 7.20 -22.23 -2.93
N GLY A 204 6.68 -21.06 -3.31
CA GLY A 204 6.15 -20.80 -4.65
C GLY A 204 4.68 -21.19 -4.82
N ASP A 205 3.93 -21.41 -3.73
CA ASP A 205 2.47 -21.61 -3.77
C ASP A 205 1.73 -20.29 -4.06
N ALA A 206 2.36 -19.16 -3.79
CA ALA A 206 1.90 -17.82 -4.10
C ALA A 206 3.03 -16.98 -4.72
N ASP A 207 2.68 -15.87 -5.36
CA ASP A 207 3.63 -14.94 -6.00
C ASP A 207 3.83 -13.66 -5.18
N ALA A 208 2.88 -13.35 -4.29
CA ALA A 208 2.96 -12.25 -3.34
C ALA A 208 2.10 -12.54 -2.09
N MET A 209 2.36 -11.81 -1.00
CA MET A 209 1.56 -11.92 0.22
C MET A 209 1.13 -10.58 0.79
N VAL A 210 -0.03 -10.58 1.46
CA VAL A 210 -0.57 -9.45 2.22
C VAL A 210 -1.03 -9.94 3.60
N CYS A 211 -0.63 -9.23 4.66
CA CYS A 211 -0.99 -9.56 6.04
C CYS A 211 -1.13 -8.29 6.90
N GLY A 212 -1.44 -8.42 8.19
CA GLY A 212 -1.35 -7.35 9.19
C GLY A 212 -2.64 -6.54 9.38
N LEU A 213 -3.80 -7.05 8.96
CA LEU A 213 -5.08 -6.42 9.27
C LEU A 213 -5.45 -6.60 10.76
N GLU A 214 -4.93 -7.65 11.37
CA GLU A 214 -5.06 -7.93 12.79
C GLU A 214 -3.69 -8.12 13.44
N GLY A 215 -3.54 -7.66 14.67
CA GLY A 215 -2.29 -7.81 15.43
C GLY A 215 -1.37 -6.60 15.33
N ARG A 216 -0.14 -6.79 15.77
CA ARG A 216 0.90 -5.75 15.80
C ARG A 216 1.79 -5.85 14.57
N PHE A 217 2.05 -4.74 13.91
CA PHE A 217 2.92 -4.63 12.74
C PHE A 217 4.29 -5.32 12.96
N GLU A 218 4.92 -5.05 14.10
CA GLU A 218 6.22 -5.61 14.47
C GLU A 218 6.25 -7.16 14.52
N ARG A 219 5.16 -7.79 14.98
CA ARG A 219 5.05 -9.26 14.98
C ARG A 219 5.06 -9.82 13.55
N HIS A 220 4.29 -9.21 12.65
CA HIS A 220 4.25 -9.61 11.25
C HIS A 220 5.60 -9.38 10.58
N LEU A 221 6.22 -8.22 10.81
CA LEU A 221 7.54 -7.87 10.29
C LEU A 221 8.59 -8.90 10.70
N ARG A 222 8.64 -9.27 11.99
CA ARG A 222 9.56 -10.29 12.49
C ARG A 222 9.39 -11.63 11.74
N ASN A 223 8.15 -12.08 11.50
CA ASN A 223 7.89 -13.32 10.81
C ASN A 223 8.23 -13.23 9.31
N VAL A 224 7.94 -12.12 8.66
CA VAL A 224 8.31 -11.87 7.27
C VAL A 224 9.84 -11.83 7.13
N THR A 225 10.54 -11.10 7.98
CA THR A 225 12.01 -11.04 7.99
C THR A 225 12.64 -12.40 8.28
N LEU A 226 12.03 -13.19 9.17
CA LEU A 226 12.54 -14.53 9.52
C LEU A 226 12.47 -15.49 8.34
N ILE A 227 11.41 -15.44 7.51
CA ILE A 227 11.09 -16.45 6.49
C ILE A 227 11.45 -15.95 5.10
N ILE A 228 11.02 -14.76 4.74
CA ILE A 228 11.29 -14.16 3.43
C ILE A 228 12.70 -13.54 3.42
N GLY A 229 13.00 -12.73 4.43
CA GLY A 229 14.26 -12.00 4.55
C GLY A 229 14.38 -10.83 3.57
N PRO A 230 15.51 -10.10 3.64
CA PRO A 230 15.80 -9.02 2.71
C PRO A 230 16.28 -9.55 1.35
N ARG A 231 16.14 -8.74 0.31
CA ARG A 231 16.73 -9.03 -1.00
C ARG A 231 18.26 -8.97 -0.93
N ALA A 232 18.92 -9.61 -1.88
CA ALA A 232 20.39 -9.61 -1.97
C ALA A 232 20.94 -8.18 -1.95
N GLY A 233 21.92 -7.92 -1.10
CA GLY A 233 22.56 -6.62 -0.92
C GLY A 233 21.92 -5.73 0.15
N ILE A 234 20.76 -6.10 0.69
CA ILE A 234 20.07 -5.43 1.79
C ILE A 234 20.29 -6.24 3.08
N LYS A 235 20.54 -5.59 4.20
CA LYS A 235 20.69 -6.26 5.50
C LYS A 235 19.33 -6.44 6.18
N ASP A 236 19.24 -7.39 7.12
CA ASP A 236 17.98 -7.70 7.85
C ASP A 236 17.33 -6.48 8.52
N HIS A 237 18.15 -5.51 8.96
CA HIS A 237 17.68 -4.29 9.64
C HIS A 237 17.42 -3.09 8.70
N ASP A 238 17.71 -3.23 7.40
CA ASP A 238 17.53 -2.16 6.42
C ASP A 238 16.17 -2.22 5.70
N LEU A 239 15.27 -3.13 6.14
CA LEU A 239 13.88 -3.10 5.69
C LEU A 239 13.22 -1.80 6.16
N SER A 240 12.42 -1.21 5.32
CA SER A 240 11.73 0.05 5.61
C SER A 240 10.33 0.07 5.02
N THR A 241 9.58 1.13 5.28
CA THR A 241 8.25 1.29 4.70
C THR A 241 8.09 2.62 3.98
N LEU A 242 7.36 2.59 2.88
CA LEU A 242 6.90 3.76 2.15
C LEU A 242 5.40 3.93 2.34
N SER A 243 4.97 5.09 2.79
CA SER A 243 3.56 5.46 2.88
C SER A 243 3.26 6.57 1.88
N MET A 244 2.26 6.38 1.02
CA MET A 244 1.81 7.38 0.06
C MET A 244 0.53 8.05 0.54
N LEU A 245 0.52 9.37 0.62
CA LEU A 245 -0.65 10.19 0.88
C LEU A 245 -1.07 10.94 -0.38
N ILE A 246 -2.29 10.69 -0.83
CA ILE A 246 -2.90 11.39 -1.96
C ILE A 246 -3.92 12.39 -1.42
N SER A 247 -3.63 13.66 -1.58
CA SER A 247 -4.44 14.78 -1.09
C SER A 247 -4.84 15.72 -2.23
N GLN A 248 -5.61 16.75 -1.89
CA GLN A 248 -5.95 17.81 -2.83
C GLN A 248 -4.73 18.63 -3.32
N ARG A 249 -3.67 18.72 -2.50
CA ARG A 249 -2.43 19.43 -2.86
C ARG A 249 -1.52 18.62 -3.78
N GLY A 250 -1.66 17.30 -3.78
CA GLY A 250 -0.81 16.40 -4.55
C GLY A 250 -0.55 15.09 -3.83
N ILE A 251 0.50 14.43 -4.27
CA ILE A 251 0.98 13.17 -3.73
C ILE A 251 2.23 13.44 -2.93
N ILE A 252 2.29 12.90 -1.72
CA ILE A 252 3.46 12.93 -0.85
C ILE A 252 3.75 11.52 -0.39
N PHE A 253 5.01 11.14 -0.43
CA PHE A 253 5.53 9.89 0.11
C PHE A 253 6.30 10.16 1.39
N LEU A 254 6.17 9.27 2.38
CA LEU A 254 6.83 9.36 3.67
C LEU A 254 7.58 8.06 3.96
N THR A 255 8.83 8.13 4.38
CA THR A 255 9.68 7.00 4.77
C THR A 255 10.57 7.37 5.99
N ASP A 256 10.85 6.47 6.93
CA ASP A 256 10.20 5.19 7.22
C ASP A 256 9.11 5.41 8.26
N THR A 257 7.92 4.86 8.03
CA THR A 257 6.76 5.15 8.89
C THR A 257 6.41 4.05 9.89
N HIS A 258 7.03 2.84 9.79
CA HIS A 258 6.60 1.67 10.59
C HIS A 258 7.72 0.74 11.07
N VAL A 259 8.95 0.85 10.61
CA VAL A 259 10.01 -0.15 10.87
C VAL A 259 11.14 0.39 11.75
N SER A 260 11.87 1.40 11.27
CA SER A 260 13.14 1.81 11.85
C SER A 260 12.95 2.84 12.96
N VAL A 261 13.12 2.41 14.22
CA VAL A 261 12.88 3.28 15.40
C VAL A 261 13.82 4.49 15.42
N ASP A 262 15.11 4.27 15.30
CA ASP A 262 16.14 5.31 15.27
C ASP A 262 17.28 4.89 14.30
N PRO A 263 17.06 5.01 12.99
CA PRO A 263 18.01 4.54 11.99
C PRO A 263 19.29 5.38 11.98
N THR A 264 20.41 4.76 11.58
CA THR A 264 21.68 5.42 11.31
C THR A 264 21.61 6.25 10.03
N ALA A 265 22.64 7.07 9.77
CA ALA A 265 22.72 7.85 8.52
C ALA A 265 22.80 6.95 7.28
N GLU A 266 23.48 5.81 7.38
CA GLU A 266 23.61 4.79 6.35
C GLU A 266 22.25 4.14 6.06
N GLU A 267 21.52 3.71 7.09
CA GLU A 267 20.17 3.14 6.96
C GLU A 267 19.18 4.15 6.37
N ILE A 268 19.25 5.44 6.76
CA ILE A 268 18.44 6.51 6.16
C ILE A 268 18.74 6.66 4.67
N ALA A 269 20.02 6.60 4.28
CA ALA A 269 20.38 6.69 2.89
C ALA A 269 19.86 5.49 2.08
N GLU A 270 20.00 4.26 2.59
CA GLU A 270 19.52 3.04 1.95
C GLU A 270 17.99 3.04 1.81
N MET A 271 17.23 3.36 2.87
CA MET A 271 15.77 3.45 2.78
C MET A 271 15.29 4.55 1.81
N THR A 272 16.06 5.64 1.67
CA THR A 272 15.74 6.70 0.71
C THR A 272 15.88 6.20 -0.73
N VAL A 273 16.93 5.43 -1.02
CA VAL A 273 17.12 4.81 -2.34
C VAL A 273 15.99 3.82 -2.64
N LEU A 274 15.66 2.93 -1.70
CA LEU A 274 14.55 1.98 -1.85
C LEU A 274 13.20 2.68 -2.08
N ALA A 275 12.95 3.76 -1.34
CA ALA A 275 11.75 4.57 -1.51
C ALA A 275 11.71 5.26 -2.88
N ALA A 276 12.84 5.77 -3.36
CA ALA A 276 12.95 6.40 -4.66
C ALA A 276 12.70 5.39 -5.80
N GLU A 277 13.26 4.17 -5.71
CA GLU A 277 12.99 3.07 -6.65
C GLU A 277 11.50 2.75 -6.73
N GLU A 278 10.82 2.69 -5.58
CA GLU A 278 9.40 2.38 -5.53
C GLU A 278 8.54 3.52 -6.11
N ILE A 279 8.90 4.78 -5.84
CA ILE A 279 8.22 5.95 -6.42
C ILE A 279 8.32 5.97 -7.94
N GLN A 280 9.47 5.60 -8.50
CA GLN A 280 9.65 5.49 -9.95
C GLN A 280 8.75 4.43 -10.58
N ARG A 281 8.41 3.34 -9.87
CA ARG A 281 7.43 2.33 -10.34
C ARG A 281 6.02 2.89 -10.49
N PHE A 282 5.68 3.96 -9.76
CA PHE A 282 4.44 4.72 -9.99
C PHE A 282 4.52 5.67 -11.19
N GLY A 283 5.66 5.74 -11.89
CA GLY A 283 5.91 6.68 -12.98
C GLY A 283 6.11 8.12 -12.49
N ILE A 284 6.50 8.29 -11.23
CA ILE A 284 6.73 9.59 -10.58
C ILE A 284 8.24 9.77 -10.38
N GLU A 285 8.74 10.96 -10.72
CA GLU A 285 10.12 11.36 -10.42
C GLU A 285 10.27 11.59 -8.91
N PRO A 286 11.15 10.87 -8.20
CA PRO A 286 11.36 11.06 -6.77
C PRO A 286 12.16 12.35 -6.50
N LYS A 287 11.67 13.17 -5.59
CA LYS A 287 12.31 14.40 -5.09
C LYS A 287 12.39 14.32 -3.58
N ALA A 288 13.53 13.88 -3.07
CA ALA A 288 13.71 13.52 -1.67
C ALA A 288 14.19 14.72 -0.83
N ALA A 289 13.53 14.98 0.27
CA ALA A 289 13.97 15.93 1.28
C ALA A 289 14.25 15.22 2.60
N LEU A 290 15.48 15.36 3.12
CA LEU A 290 15.88 14.86 4.43
C LEU A 290 15.46 15.86 5.49
N LEU A 291 14.43 15.51 6.27
CA LEU A 291 13.78 16.42 7.20
C LEU A 291 14.50 16.51 8.54
N SER A 292 14.54 17.73 9.09
CA SER A 292 15.11 18.04 10.38
C SER A 292 14.44 19.30 10.96
N HIS A 293 14.73 19.59 12.23
CA HIS A 293 14.50 20.90 12.85
C HIS A 293 15.66 21.90 12.56
N SER A 294 16.56 21.55 11.65
CA SER A 294 17.68 22.35 11.17
C SER A 294 17.57 22.54 9.66
N ASP A 295 17.88 23.72 9.16
CA ASP A 295 18.03 24.00 7.75
C ASP A 295 19.52 24.16 7.41
N PHE A 296 20.06 23.27 6.58
CA PHE A 296 21.38 23.36 5.94
C PHE A 296 22.51 23.80 6.90
N GLY A 297 22.60 23.13 8.06
CA GLY A 297 23.67 23.41 9.04
C GLY A 297 23.34 24.49 10.07
N SER A 298 22.09 24.91 10.17
CA SER A 298 21.70 25.95 11.16
C SER A 298 21.79 25.46 12.61
N ARG A 299 21.84 24.14 12.84
CA ARG A 299 22.00 23.50 14.17
C ARG A 299 22.81 22.21 14.09
N ASP A 300 23.53 21.89 15.19
CA ASP A 300 24.38 20.70 15.30
C ASP A 300 23.88 19.71 16.34
N SER A 301 22.56 19.50 16.43
CA SER A 301 22.02 18.41 17.24
C SER A 301 22.35 17.04 16.62
N PRO A 302 22.42 15.95 17.42
CA PRO A 302 22.70 14.61 16.90
C PRO A 302 21.77 14.20 15.74
N SER A 303 20.49 14.54 15.84
CA SER A 303 19.51 14.26 14.79
C SER A 303 19.78 15.05 13.51
N ALA A 304 20.14 16.35 13.59
CA ALA A 304 20.47 17.16 12.42
C ALA A 304 21.76 16.69 11.75
N LEU A 305 22.79 16.38 12.54
CA LEU A 305 24.06 15.83 12.04
C LEU A 305 23.84 14.49 11.31
N LYS A 306 22.99 13.62 11.86
CA LYS A 306 22.62 12.34 11.24
C LYS A 306 21.98 12.55 9.85
N MET A 307 21.02 13.45 9.72
CA MET A 307 20.35 13.75 8.45
C MET A 307 21.32 14.40 7.43
N ARG A 308 22.22 15.27 7.88
CA ARG A 308 23.29 15.85 7.05
C ARG A 308 24.26 14.79 6.53
N GLN A 309 24.64 13.83 7.39
CA GLN A 309 25.47 12.69 6.99
C GLN A 309 24.75 11.80 5.97
N ALA A 310 23.45 11.52 6.17
CA ALA A 310 22.65 10.76 5.22
C ALA A 310 22.59 11.47 3.85
N ALA A 311 22.44 12.80 3.80
CA ALA A 311 22.48 13.57 2.55
C ALA A 311 23.84 13.43 1.83
N ALA A 312 24.94 13.48 2.58
CA ALA A 312 26.29 13.29 2.05
C ALA A 312 26.51 11.86 1.51
N ILE A 313 25.95 10.85 2.17
CA ILE A 313 26.00 9.46 1.71
C ILE A 313 25.20 9.33 0.41
N LEU A 314 23.97 9.85 0.36
CA LEU A 314 23.09 9.82 -0.83
C LEU A 314 23.75 10.50 -2.03
N ALA A 315 24.41 11.63 -1.85
CA ALA A 315 25.12 12.32 -2.92
C ALA A 315 26.23 11.44 -3.57
N ARG A 316 26.74 10.44 -2.83
CA ARG A 316 27.77 9.51 -3.31
C ARG A 316 27.18 8.23 -3.90
N ILE A 317 26.16 7.62 -3.24
CA ILE A 317 25.63 6.32 -3.67
C ILE A 317 24.51 6.43 -4.71
N ALA A 318 23.81 7.56 -4.74
CA ALA A 318 22.72 7.86 -5.67
C ALA A 318 22.83 9.30 -6.21
N PRO A 319 23.90 9.62 -6.99
CA PRO A 319 24.18 10.99 -7.45
C PRO A 319 23.08 11.54 -8.37
N ASP A 320 22.36 10.68 -9.06
CA ASP A 320 21.27 11.05 -9.98
C ASP A 320 19.94 11.30 -9.28
N LEU A 321 19.80 10.88 -8.00
CA LEU A 321 18.61 11.16 -7.21
C LEU A 321 18.55 12.65 -6.85
N GLU A 322 17.44 13.32 -7.21
CA GLU A 322 17.16 14.67 -6.78
C GLU A 322 16.84 14.68 -5.28
N CYS A 323 17.89 14.91 -4.47
CA CYS A 323 17.83 14.81 -3.02
C CYS A 323 18.63 15.94 -2.38
N ASP A 324 18.12 16.52 -1.29
CA ASP A 324 18.83 17.51 -0.49
C ASP A 324 18.38 17.50 0.98
N GLY A 325 19.13 18.18 1.83
CA GLY A 325 18.88 18.35 3.25
C GLY A 325 20.19 18.47 4.06
N GLU A 326 20.11 18.63 5.36
CA GLU A 326 18.88 18.54 6.17
C GLU A 326 18.08 19.85 6.05
N MET A 327 16.76 19.78 6.12
CA MET A 327 15.89 20.95 6.02
C MET A 327 14.57 20.80 6.77
N HIS A 328 13.92 21.92 7.07
CA HIS A 328 12.57 21.95 7.62
C HIS A 328 11.53 21.43 6.61
N ALA A 329 10.39 20.96 7.08
CA ALA A 329 9.33 20.45 6.21
C ALA A 329 8.71 21.54 5.32
N ASP A 330 8.59 22.78 5.79
CA ASP A 330 8.11 23.92 5.01
C ASP A 330 9.13 24.32 3.93
N THR A 331 10.42 24.26 4.24
CA THR A 331 11.52 24.45 3.28
C THR A 331 11.51 23.36 2.21
N ALA A 332 11.21 22.12 2.57
CA ALA A 332 11.08 21.00 1.63
C ALA A 332 9.88 21.16 0.68
N LEU A 333 8.75 21.64 1.19
CA LEU A 333 7.47 21.76 0.48
C LEU A 333 7.25 23.12 -0.19
N SER A 334 8.25 24.01 -0.17
CA SER A 334 8.21 25.34 -0.81
C SER A 334 9.56 25.68 -1.43
N GLU A 335 9.64 25.60 -2.76
CA GLU A 335 10.84 26.01 -3.48
C GLU A 335 11.21 27.47 -3.20
N HIS A 336 10.22 28.36 -3.17
CA HIS A 336 10.45 29.77 -2.88
C HIS A 336 11.10 30.00 -1.49
N LEU A 337 10.62 29.26 -0.47
CA LEU A 337 11.21 29.35 0.87
C LEU A 337 12.62 28.77 0.86
N ARG A 338 12.83 27.63 0.23
CA ARG A 338 14.14 26.96 0.13
C ARG A 338 15.17 27.83 -0.57
N GLN A 339 14.83 28.47 -1.66
CA GLN A 339 15.75 29.39 -2.38
C GLN A 339 16.18 30.61 -1.54
N ARG A 340 15.35 31.04 -0.60
CA ARG A 340 15.72 32.11 0.35
C ARG A 340 16.68 31.64 1.43
N VAL A 341 16.52 30.36 1.87
CA VAL A 341 17.37 29.77 2.92
C VAL A 341 18.68 29.27 2.32
N TYR A 342 18.63 28.56 1.20
CA TYR A 342 19.79 27.97 0.54
C TYR A 342 19.61 27.94 -1.00
N PRO A 343 20.06 28.98 -1.73
CA PRO A 343 19.88 29.10 -3.18
C PRO A 343 20.56 28.00 -4.01
N HIS A 344 21.56 27.31 -3.44
CA HIS A 344 22.33 26.27 -4.11
C HIS A 344 21.78 24.86 -3.89
N SER A 345 20.55 24.73 -3.36
CA SER A 345 19.90 23.44 -3.17
C SER A 345 19.82 22.66 -4.48
N ARG A 346 20.11 21.36 -4.39
CA ARG A 346 19.99 20.42 -5.51
C ARG A 346 18.53 20.09 -5.83
N LEU A 347 17.63 20.25 -4.86
CA LEU A 347 16.21 19.97 -4.99
C LEU A 347 15.51 21.08 -5.79
N LYS A 348 14.78 20.73 -6.84
CA LYS A 348 14.02 21.65 -7.70
C LYS A 348 12.53 21.44 -7.53
N GLY A 349 11.79 22.53 -7.38
CA GLY A 349 10.35 22.42 -7.08
C GLY A 349 10.07 21.96 -5.67
N GLU A 350 8.90 21.41 -5.43
CA GLU A 350 8.48 20.85 -4.13
C GLU A 350 8.99 19.41 -3.98
N ALA A 351 9.44 19.02 -2.79
CA ALA A 351 9.72 17.63 -2.48
C ALA A 351 8.44 16.79 -2.52
N ASN A 352 8.54 15.57 -3.00
CA ASN A 352 7.46 14.60 -2.95
C ASN A 352 7.78 13.37 -2.11
N LEU A 353 9.05 13.16 -1.73
CA LEU A 353 9.51 12.15 -0.78
C LEU A 353 10.06 12.83 0.47
N LEU A 354 9.40 12.65 1.60
CA LEU A 354 9.80 13.14 2.90
C LEU A 354 10.48 12.03 3.69
N VAL A 355 11.75 12.25 4.04
CA VAL A 355 12.59 11.30 4.77
C VAL A 355 12.80 11.81 6.20
N PHE A 356 12.49 10.99 7.18
CA PHE A 356 12.46 11.40 8.59
C PHE A 356 13.65 10.85 9.38
N PRO A 357 14.08 11.53 10.45
CA PRO A 357 15.21 11.11 11.27
C PRO A 357 14.92 9.90 12.18
N ASN A 358 13.67 9.61 12.45
CA ASN A 358 13.23 8.52 13.31
C ASN A 358 11.75 8.18 13.10
N LEU A 359 11.34 7.04 13.66
CA LEU A 359 9.99 6.51 13.54
C LEU A 359 8.91 7.47 14.09
N ASP A 360 9.16 8.07 15.26
CA ASP A 360 8.18 8.94 15.91
C ASP A 360 7.81 10.12 15.01
N SER A 361 8.82 10.81 14.45
CA SER A 361 8.58 11.96 13.57
C SER A 361 7.85 11.56 12.28
N ALA A 362 8.17 10.41 11.70
CA ALA A 362 7.52 9.90 10.50
C ALA A 362 6.06 9.48 10.77
N ASN A 363 5.84 8.65 11.79
CA ASN A 363 4.52 8.12 12.12
C ASN A 363 3.56 9.21 12.60
N ILE A 364 4.01 10.13 13.47
CA ILE A 364 3.21 11.27 13.92
C ILE A 364 2.81 12.13 12.72
N THR A 365 3.75 12.43 11.82
CA THR A 365 3.48 13.23 10.61
C THR A 365 2.48 12.53 9.69
N LEU A 366 2.66 11.23 9.42
CA LEU A 366 1.75 10.43 8.61
C LEU A 366 0.32 10.48 9.16
N THR A 367 0.17 10.18 10.46
CA THR A 367 -1.15 10.08 11.09
C THR A 367 -1.83 11.44 11.20
N ALA A 368 -1.07 12.50 11.51
CA ALA A 368 -1.57 13.88 11.56
C ALA A 368 -2.03 14.36 10.17
N LEU A 369 -1.18 14.22 9.14
CA LEU A 369 -1.52 14.63 7.77
C LEU A 369 -2.73 13.86 7.25
N ARG A 370 -2.78 12.55 7.43
CA ARG A 370 -3.91 11.72 7.01
C ARG A 370 -5.22 12.20 7.63
N THR A 371 -5.21 12.51 8.93
CA THR A 371 -6.41 12.92 9.65
C THR A 371 -6.83 14.35 9.31
N MET A 372 -5.87 15.27 9.18
CA MET A 372 -6.15 16.69 8.93
C MET A 372 -6.54 17.01 7.49
N THR A 373 -6.06 16.22 6.53
CA THR A 373 -6.23 16.52 5.09
C THR A 373 -7.22 15.58 4.40
N ASP A 374 -7.83 14.64 5.12
CA ASP A 374 -8.65 13.56 4.54
C ASP A 374 -7.92 12.85 3.37
N ALA A 375 -6.59 12.76 3.43
CA ALA A 375 -5.81 12.16 2.38
C ALA A 375 -6.07 10.65 2.27
N LEU A 376 -6.15 10.16 1.03
CA LEU A 376 -6.14 8.72 0.79
C LEU A 376 -4.74 8.18 1.09
N HIS A 377 -4.65 7.24 2.00
CA HIS A 377 -3.41 6.52 2.33
C HIS A 377 -3.31 5.23 1.53
N VAL A 378 -2.17 5.05 0.85
CA VAL A 378 -1.78 3.78 0.22
C VAL A 378 -0.49 3.32 0.89
N GLY A 379 -0.53 2.14 1.45
CA GLY A 379 0.58 1.57 2.24
C GLY A 379 0.13 1.11 3.64
N PRO A 380 1.11 0.83 4.53
CA PRO A 380 2.55 0.90 4.27
C PRO A 380 3.02 -0.14 3.24
N ILE A 381 3.85 0.28 2.30
CA ILE A 381 4.52 -0.58 1.33
C ILE A 381 5.83 -1.01 1.98
N LEU A 382 6.00 -2.30 2.23
CA LEU A 382 7.24 -2.83 2.81
C LEU A 382 8.31 -2.90 1.71
N LEU A 383 9.46 -2.30 1.94
CA LEU A 383 10.57 -2.19 1.02
C LEU A 383 11.73 -3.09 1.41
N GLY A 384 12.49 -3.56 0.43
CA GLY A 384 13.74 -4.28 0.65
C GLY A 384 13.58 -5.79 0.85
N THR A 385 12.38 -6.36 0.84
CA THR A 385 12.15 -7.81 0.98
C THR A 385 12.58 -8.60 -0.26
N ASP A 386 13.02 -9.85 -0.04
CA ASP A 386 13.40 -10.75 -1.15
C ASP A 386 12.21 -11.12 -2.03
N MET A 387 11.00 -11.20 -1.48
CA MET A 387 9.76 -11.51 -2.22
C MET A 387 8.67 -10.49 -1.87
N PRO A 388 7.70 -10.23 -2.79
CA PRO A 388 6.63 -9.26 -2.55
C PRO A 388 5.80 -9.64 -1.31
N ALA A 389 5.99 -8.90 -0.23
CA ALA A 389 5.33 -9.14 1.04
C ALA A 389 4.96 -7.81 1.69
N HIS A 390 3.68 -7.54 1.87
CA HIS A 390 3.22 -6.30 2.47
C HIS A 390 2.47 -6.52 3.76
N ILE A 391 2.79 -5.68 4.75
CA ILE A 391 2.19 -5.70 6.07
C ILE A 391 1.31 -4.46 6.21
N LEU A 392 0.01 -4.65 6.29
CA LEU A 392 -0.96 -3.59 6.46
C LEU A 392 -1.14 -3.21 7.94
N THR A 393 -2.03 -2.28 8.20
CA THR A 393 -2.38 -1.88 9.55
C THR A 393 -3.88 -2.11 9.81
N PRO A 394 -4.31 -2.24 11.08
CA PRO A 394 -5.73 -2.43 11.42
C PRO A 394 -6.66 -1.32 10.88
N SER A 395 -6.14 -0.16 10.54
CA SER A 395 -6.91 0.96 9.98
C SER A 395 -7.15 0.89 8.46
N VAL A 396 -6.64 -0.15 7.79
CA VAL A 396 -6.83 -0.34 6.34
C VAL A 396 -8.30 -0.58 5.99
N THR A 397 -8.74 -0.05 4.86
CA THR A 397 -10.07 -0.32 4.30
C THR A 397 -10.01 -1.46 3.29
N SER A 398 -11.16 -2.03 2.89
CA SER A 398 -11.20 -3.02 1.78
C SER A 398 -10.58 -2.47 0.50
N ARG A 399 -10.80 -1.18 0.19
CA ARG A 399 -10.14 -0.52 -0.94
C ARG A 399 -8.62 -0.45 -0.78
N GLY A 400 -8.13 -0.19 0.44
CA GLY A 400 -6.70 -0.22 0.76
C GLY A 400 -6.09 -1.60 0.50
N VAL A 401 -6.80 -2.68 0.86
CA VAL A 401 -6.37 -4.06 0.56
C VAL A 401 -6.28 -4.28 -0.94
N VAL A 402 -7.26 -3.84 -1.73
CA VAL A 402 -7.24 -3.95 -3.21
C VAL A 402 -6.06 -3.16 -3.79
N ASN A 403 -5.80 -1.95 -3.32
CA ASN A 403 -4.65 -1.15 -3.78
C ASN A 403 -3.33 -1.86 -3.52
N MET A 404 -3.16 -2.42 -2.31
CA MET A 404 -1.94 -3.15 -1.94
C MET A 404 -1.81 -4.47 -2.69
N THR A 405 -2.92 -5.12 -3.01
CA THR A 405 -2.91 -6.31 -3.89
C THR A 405 -2.38 -5.97 -5.28
N ALA A 406 -2.86 -4.88 -5.88
CA ALA A 406 -2.39 -4.45 -7.20
C ALA A 406 -0.89 -4.12 -7.20
N LEU A 407 -0.38 -3.46 -6.14
CA LEU A 407 1.05 -3.21 -5.96
C LEU A 407 1.85 -4.51 -5.84
N ALA A 408 1.41 -5.44 -5.00
CA ALA A 408 2.05 -6.73 -4.82
C ALA A 408 2.14 -7.54 -6.13
N VAL A 409 1.09 -7.48 -6.97
CA VAL A 409 1.07 -8.11 -8.30
C VAL A 409 2.10 -7.48 -9.23
N VAL A 410 2.18 -6.15 -9.28
CA VAL A 410 3.15 -5.43 -10.13
C VAL A 410 4.58 -5.75 -9.68
N GLU A 411 4.83 -5.79 -8.39
CA GLU A 411 6.15 -6.16 -7.84
C GLU A 411 6.51 -7.61 -8.18
N ALA A 412 5.57 -8.56 -8.04
CA ALA A 412 5.76 -9.95 -8.41
C ALA A 412 6.04 -10.14 -9.92
N ALA A 413 5.38 -9.34 -10.77
CA ALA A 413 5.59 -9.37 -12.21
C ALA A 413 7.00 -8.86 -12.58
N HIS A 414 7.45 -7.76 -11.98
CA HIS A 414 8.80 -7.21 -12.21
C HIS A 414 9.88 -8.20 -11.76
N LYS A 415 9.71 -8.84 -10.61
CA LYS A 415 10.66 -9.86 -10.13
C LYS A 415 10.76 -11.04 -11.10
N ALA A 416 9.64 -11.53 -11.60
CA ALA A 416 9.64 -12.63 -12.58
C ALA A 416 10.37 -12.25 -13.88
N GLN A 417 10.20 -11.01 -14.37
CA GLN A 417 10.92 -10.52 -15.54
C GLN A 417 12.42 -10.39 -15.31
N ALA A 418 12.83 -9.92 -14.13
CA ALA A 418 14.25 -9.81 -13.78
C ALA A 418 14.96 -11.18 -13.76
N VAL A 419 14.29 -12.22 -13.27
CA VAL A 419 14.83 -13.60 -13.30
C VAL A 419 14.98 -14.12 -14.73
N VAL A 420 14.02 -13.85 -15.62
CA VAL A 420 14.09 -14.26 -17.04
C VAL A 420 15.22 -13.56 -17.79
N ASN A 421 15.53 -12.30 -17.47
CA ASN A 421 16.58 -11.53 -18.13
C ASN A 421 18.01 -11.89 -17.66
N LEU A 422 18.15 -12.64 -16.56
CA LEU A 422 19.43 -13.08 -15.98
C LEU A 422 19.77 -14.55 -16.35
N GLY A 423 18.86 -15.30 -16.93
CA GLY A 423 19.02 -16.69 -17.37
C GLY A 423 19.11 -16.80 -18.88
#